data_4f6f016d9280777a3314b904833b3ef5
#
_entry.id   4f6f016d9280777a3314b904833b3ef5
#
_cell.length_a   1.000
_cell.length_b   1.000
_cell.length_c   1.000
_cell.angle_alpha   90.00
_cell.angle_beta   90.00
_cell.angle_gamma   90.00
#
_symmetry.space_group_name_H-M   'P 1'
#
loop_
_entity.id
_entity.type
_entity.pdbx_description
1 polymer ?
#
loop_
_entity_poly.entity_id
_entity_poly.type
_entity_poly.pdbx_seq_one_letter_code
_entity_poly.pdbx_strand_id
1 'polypeptide(L)'
;MRNLLILFFVISCNTFVLAQPGWNWPEDKATAEEKNVLYTDYLKQGNCQMAIEPNRWLIQNVPGLHVSIYQNAVKILRCLIDVEEDATKKNQLIQEALSVFDKRIENFGREAYVKNRKVTFAYTFYRSDKTQYEDLYNMFMEALELNGNKLGNSNIVAFMDICRKHKLTSKTISDDEVLNIYDELSKIVSFKLANDPKNTDRLRRYQDNLDKLLTATITVDCNFVENTLGPKLSEIIDSPSDEIVETDYENLNPVEGTLYSDEALNLAKKIFQLSITGKCTSSEVALSAAKIMFTNEKDFAIAKFIAGRELSSKNYESALEYYDGALSSTEDLKQKSEIHLNKAQLYALIGNKIKSRDNARMAISSDKDNSDAYKLIGNLYMASYEDCKGGKSRVNDRLVFIAAYNMYRRAGLGDKASQAKAQFPSMEEIFNENLEVGESLNTGCWINENVTLSKRE
;
A
#
# COMPACT_ATOMS: atom_id res chain seq x y z
N MET A 1 69.93 -18.52 27.64
CA MET A 1 69.76 -19.49 26.55
C MET A 1 68.41 -20.08 26.65
N ARG A 2 67.51 -19.66 25.83
CA ARG A 2 66.27 -20.43 25.45
C ARG A 2 65.67 -19.76 24.25
N ASN A 3 65.89 -20.37 23.09
CA ASN A 3 65.35 -19.97 21.79
C ASN A 3 63.85 -20.15 21.76
N LEU A 4 63.10 -19.10 21.42
CA LEU A 4 61.68 -19.12 21.10
C LEU A 4 61.57 -19.10 19.59
N LEU A 5 61.23 -20.25 19.00
CA LEU A 5 60.88 -20.41 17.58
C LEU A 5 59.46 -19.86 17.39
N ILE A 6 59.34 -18.75 16.67
CA ILE A 6 58.06 -18.23 16.21
C ILE A 6 57.75 -18.90 14.86
N LEU A 7 56.77 -19.80 14.88
CA LEU A 7 56.23 -20.45 13.69
C LEU A 7 55.25 -19.47 12.99
N PHE A 8 55.67 -18.90 11.86
CA PHE A 8 54.80 -18.10 11.00
C PHE A 8 53.85 -19.05 10.22
N PHE A 9 52.58 -19.08 10.62
CA PHE A 9 51.51 -19.74 9.84
C PHE A 9 51.06 -18.78 8.75
N VAL A 10 51.55 -18.97 7.51
CA VAL A 10 51.07 -18.27 6.33
C VAL A 10 49.72 -18.86 5.96
N ILE A 11 48.64 -18.20 6.39
CA ILE A 11 47.28 -18.50 5.89
C ILE A 11 47.23 -17.99 4.44
N SER A 12 47.38 -18.89 3.50
CA SER A 12 47.10 -18.68 2.10
C SER A 12 45.59 -18.39 1.92
N CYS A 13 45.19 -17.14 1.91
CA CYS A 13 43.88 -16.71 1.60
C CYS A 13 43.69 -16.85 0.08
N ASN A 14 43.17 -18.00 -0.38
CA ASN A 14 42.71 -18.15 -1.76
C ASN A 14 41.47 -17.25 -1.99
N THR A 15 41.70 -15.99 -2.29
CA THR A 15 40.69 -15.13 -2.89
C THR A 15 40.43 -15.67 -4.30
N PHE A 16 39.31 -16.39 -4.47
CA PHE A 16 38.78 -16.60 -5.82
C PHE A 16 38.40 -15.22 -6.40
N VAL A 17 39.37 -14.61 -7.03
CA VAL A 17 39.08 -13.51 -7.97
C VAL A 17 38.29 -14.14 -9.09
N LEU A 18 36.96 -13.88 -9.13
CA LEU A 18 36.13 -14.14 -10.31
C LEU A 18 36.56 -13.15 -11.41
N ALA A 19 37.74 -13.41 -12.00
CA ALA A 19 38.13 -12.77 -13.25
C ALA A 19 37.04 -13.11 -14.28
N GLN A 20 36.62 -12.11 -15.07
CA GLN A 20 35.80 -12.42 -16.25
C GLN A 20 36.55 -13.46 -17.07
N PRO A 21 35.90 -14.58 -17.46
CA PRO A 21 36.59 -15.63 -18.18
C PRO A 21 37.19 -15.03 -19.45
N GLY A 22 38.50 -15.16 -19.61
CA GLY A 22 39.20 -14.81 -20.84
C GLY A 22 38.69 -15.65 -22.02
N TRP A 23 39.16 -15.35 -23.22
CA TRP A 23 38.83 -16.14 -24.41
C TRP A 23 39.54 -17.50 -24.33
N ASN A 24 38.78 -18.60 -24.35
CA ASN A 24 39.29 -19.96 -24.37
C ASN A 24 39.40 -20.46 -25.81
N TRP A 25 40.44 -20.02 -26.51
CA TRP A 25 40.65 -20.41 -27.89
C TRP A 25 41.00 -21.91 -27.98
N PRO A 26 40.43 -22.64 -28.98
CA PRO A 26 40.78 -24.02 -29.24
C PRO A 26 42.16 -24.12 -29.89
N GLU A 27 42.66 -25.35 -30.07
CA GLU A 27 43.92 -25.59 -30.78
C GLU A 27 43.90 -25.05 -32.22
N ASP A 28 42.78 -25.27 -32.96
CA ASP A 28 42.52 -24.56 -34.24
C ASP A 28 41.92 -23.17 -33.95
N LYS A 29 42.81 -22.31 -33.46
CA LYS A 29 42.45 -20.92 -33.20
C LYS A 29 42.05 -20.16 -34.45
N ALA A 30 42.69 -20.40 -35.55
CA ALA A 30 42.51 -19.61 -36.79
C ALA A 30 41.07 -19.68 -37.30
N THR A 31 40.46 -20.85 -37.37
CA THR A 31 39.08 -21.02 -37.78
C THR A 31 38.09 -20.39 -36.80
N ALA A 32 38.31 -20.57 -35.50
CA ALA A 32 37.44 -19.99 -34.49
C ALA A 32 37.53 -18.45 -34.49
N GLU A 33 38.72 -17.89 -34.66
CA GLU A 33 38.95 -16.45 -34.74
C GLU A 33 38.31 -15.85 -36.02
N GLU A 34 38.43 -16.51 -37.15
CA GLU A 34 37.75 -16.12 -38.39
C GLU A 34 36.24 -16.03 -38.20
N LYS A 35 35.60 -17.09 -37.64
CA LYS A 35 34.16 -17.10 -37.40
C LYS A 35 33.72 -16.04 -36.40
N ASN A 36 34.55 -15.79 -35.38
CA ASN A 36 34.26 -14.77 -34.37
C ASN A 36 34.34 -13.35 -34.99
N VAL A 37 35.32 -13.07 -35.83
CA VAL A 37 35.43 -11.79 -36.54
C VAL A 37 34.26 -11.61 -37.51
N LEU A 38 33.95 -12.63 -38.32
CA LEU A 38 32.86 -12.56 -39.29
C LEU A 38 31.53 -12.23 -38.65
N TYR A 39 31.10 -12.98 -37.61
CA TYR A 39 29.78 -12.71 -37.01
C TYR A 39 29.76 -11.36 -36.30
N THR A 40 30.83 -10.95 -35.61
CA THR A 40 30.88 -9.67 -34.91
C THR A 40 30.83 -8.49 -35.85
N ASP A 41 31.50 -8.57 -37.02
CA ASP A 41 31.50 -7.49 -38.01
C ASP A 41 30.15 -7.40 -38.73
N TYR A 42 29.55 -8.54 -39.12
CA TYR A 42 28.19 -8.53 -39.65
C TYR A 42 27.16 -8.00 -38.64
N LEU A 43 27.30 -8.38 -37.38
CA LEU A 43 26.40 -7.89 -36.33
C LEU A 43 26.54 -6.36 -36.10
N LYS A 44 27.76 -5.83 -36.11
CA LYS A 44 28.01 -4.37 -36.06
C LYS A 44 27.42 -3.62 -37.25
N GLN A 45 27.39 -4.25 -38.42
CA GLN A 45 26.78 -3.70 -39.64
C GLN A 45 25.23 -3.87 -39.64
N GLY A 46 24.65 -4.53 -38.62
CA GLY A 46 23.21 -4.84 -38.62
C GLY A 46 22.80 -5.98 -39.54
N ASN A 47 23.76 -6.67 -40.18
CA ASN A 47 23.50 -7.78 -41.08
C ASN A 47 23.35 -9.09 -40.32
N CYS A 48 22.21 -9.29 -39.66
CA CYS A 48 21.93 -10.45 -38.85
C CYS A 48 21.87 -11.74 -39.66
N GLN A 49 21.43 -11.68 -40.92
CA GLN A 49 21.35 -12.83 -41.82
C GLN A 49 22.73 -13.43 -42.13
N MET A 50 23.76 -12.61 -42.27
CA MET A 50 25.11 -13.10 -42.50
C MET A 50 25.84 -13.44 -41.19
N ALA A 51 25.43 -12.86 -40.04
CA ALA A 51 26.04 -13.08 -38.76
C ALA A 51 25.67 -14.44 -38.14
N ILE A 52 24.49 -15.02 -38.47
CA ILE A 52 23.94 -16.18 -37.75
C ILE A 52 24.79 -17.43 -37.96
N GLU A 53 25.19 -17.78 -39.17
CA GLU A 53 25.91 -19.03 -39.46
C GLU A 53 27.31 -19.09 -38.82
N PRO A 54 28.17 -18.06 -38.90
CA PRO A 54 29.45 -18.07 -38.19
C PRO A 54 29.26 -18.14 -36.66
N ASN A 55 28.20 -17.52 -36.11
CA ASN A 55 27.91 -17.60 -34.67
C ASN A 55 27.40 -19.00 -34.25
N ARG A 56 26.51 -19.63 -35.03
CA ARG A 56 26.06 -21.03 -34.83
C ARG A 56 27.25 -21.99 -34.84
N TRP A 57 28.16 -21.82 -35.77
CA TRP A 57 29.36 -22.65 -35.83
C TRP A 57 30.19 -22.56 -34.54
N LEU A 58 30.38 -21.34 -34.00
CA LEU A 58 31.09 -21.17 -32.73
C LEU A 58 30.40 -21.84 -31.55
N ILE A 59 29.08 -21.70 -31.41
CA ILE A 59 28.32 -22.35 -30.35
C ILE A 59 28.37 -23.88 -30.46
N GLN A 60 28.42 -24.40 -31.67
CA GLN A 60 28.44 -25.84 -31.91
C GLN A 60 29.84 -26.48 -31.73
N ASN A 61 30.89 -25.80 -32.18
CA ASN A 61 32.23 -26.38 -32.27
C ASN A 61 33.15 -25.92 -31.12
N VAL A 62 32.94 -24.73 -30.58
CA VAL A 62 33.75 -24.16 -29.48
C VAL A 62 32.88 -23.51 -28.40
N PRO A 63 31.97 -24.30 -27.79
CA PRO A 63 30.96 -23.76 -26.90
C PRO A 63 31.51 -23.06 -25.66
N GLY A 64 32.72 -23.42 -25.20
CA GLY A 64 33.43 -22.81 -24.08
C GLY A 64 34.24 -21.56 -24.45
N LEU A 65 34.19 -21.09 -25.70
CA LEU A 65 35.07 -20.02 -26.19
C LEU A 65 34.97 -18.73 -25.36
N HIS A 66 33.78 -18.15 -25.24
CA HIS A 66 33.49 -16.97 -24.45
C HIS A 66 31.98 -16.75 -24.36
N VAL A 67 31.51 -16.23 -23.22
CA VAL A 67 30.07 -16.00 -22.95
C VAL A 67 29.40 -15.08 -23.98
N SER A 68 30.16 -14.19 -24.64
CA SER A 68 29.62 -13.25 -25.64
C SER A 68 29.06 -13.93 -26.88
N ILE A 69 29.51 -15.14 -27.25
CA ILE A 69 28.95 -15.85 -28.41
C ILE A 69 27.47 -16.14 -28.22
N TYR A 70 27.06 -16.50 -26.99
CA TYR A 70 25.66 -16.73 -26.63
C TYR A 70 24.87 -15.43 -26.51
N GLN A 71 25.46 -14.39 -25.90
CA GLN A 71 24.81 -13.07 -25.76
C GLN A 71 24.52 -12.45 -27.13
N ASN A 72 25.46 -12.57 -28.06
CA ASN A 72 25.31 -12.04 -29.42
C ASN A 72 24.39 -12.93 -30.26
N ALA A 73 24.39 -14.25 -30.08
CA ALA A 73 23.42 -15.14 -30.70
C ALA A 73 21.97 -14.70 -30.42
N VAL A 74 21.63 -14.43 -29.16
CA VAL A 74 20.29 -13.92 -28.81
C VAL A 74 19.97 -12.60 -29.50
N LYS A 75 20.95 -11.69 -29.67
CA LYS A 75 20.74 -10.42 -30.40
C LYS A 75 20.50 -10.66 -31.90
N ILE A 76 21.32 -11.56 -32.52
CA ILE A 76 21.19 -11.93 -33.90
C ILE A 76 19.82 -12.57 -34.17
N LEU A 77 19.45 -13.56 -33.35
CA LEU A 77 18.19 -14.25 -33.50
C LEU A 77 17.00 -13.30 -33.29
N ARG A 78 17.06 -12.38 -32.31
CA ARG A 78 16.02 -11.36 -32.16
C ARG A 78 15.87 -10.49 -33.39
N CYS A 79 16.98 -10.04 -33.98
CA CYS A 79 16.98 -9.25 -35.22
C CYS A 79 16.31 -10.03 -36.36
N LEU A 80 16.58 -11.33 -36.50
CA LEU A 80 15.94 -12.18 -37.52
C LEU A 80 14.44 -12.41 -37.21
N ILE A 81 14.07 -12.63 -35.97
CA ILE A 81 12.69 -12.83 -35.52
C ILE A 81 11.86 -11.57 -35.84
N ASP A 82 12.43 -10.38 -35.62
CA ASP A 82 11.70 -9.12 -35.76
C ASP A 82 11.32 -8.85 -37.23
N VAL A 83 12.05 -9.41 -38.22
CA VAL A 83 11.80 -9.25 -39.67
C VAL A 83 11.18 -10.50 -40.32
N GLU A 84 11.09 -11.64 -39.64
CA GLU A 84 10.50 -12.87 -40.17
C GLU A 84 8.98 -12.77 -40.22
N GLU A 85 8.39 -12.98 -41.38
CA GLU A 85 6.94 -12.94 -41.60
C GLU A 85 6.29 -14.32 -41.52
N ASP A 86 7.03 -15.39 -41.87
CA ASP A 86 6.53 -16.76 -41.77
C ASP A 86 6.45 -17.19 -40.28
N ALA A 87 5.24 -17.47 -39.82
CA ALA A 87 4.97 -17.78 -38.40
C ALA A 87 5.73 -19.04 -37.94
N THR A 88 5.89 -20.04 -38.82
CA THR A 88 6.58 -21.29 -38.48
C THR A 88 8.07 -21.06 -38.32
N LYS A 89 8.68 -20.37 -39.26
CA LYS A 89 10.10 -20.00 -39.20
C LYS A 89 10.38 -19.07 -38.02
N LYS A 90 9.50 -18.09 -37.80
CA LYS A 90 9.58 -17.20 -36.66
C LYS A 90 9.60 -17.97 -35.34
N ASN A 91 8.71 -18.95 -35.17
CA ASN A 91 8.68 -19.80 -33.98
C ASN A 91 9.96 -20.63 -33.87
N GLN A 92 10.48 -21.18 -34.97
CA GLN A 92 11.75 -21.92 -34.95
C GLN A 92 12.93 -21.04 -34.46
N LEU A 93 13.01 -19.79 -34.92
CA LEU A 93 14.03 -18.84 -34.46
C LEU A 93 13.86 -18.49 -32.96
N ILE A 94 12.62 -18.37 -32.48
CA ILE A 94 12.36 -18.14 -31.06
C ILE A 94 12.82 -19.34 -30.23
N GLN A 95 12.48 -20.57 -30.64
CA GLN A 95 12.90 -21.79 -29.95
C GLN A 95 14.43 -21.94 -29.95
N GLU A 96 15.08 -21.61 -31.06
CA GLU A 96 16.54 -21.59 -31.14
C GLU A 96 17.13 -20.60 -30.13
N ALA A 97 16.57 -19.39 -30.05
CA ALA A 97 17.03 -18.37 -29.08
C ALA A 97 16.87 -18.85 -27.63
N LEU A 98 15.75 -19.52 -27.30
CA LEU A 98 15.52 -20.10 -25.97
C LEU A 98 16.54 -21.21 -25.66
N SER A 99 16.87 -22.05 -26.64
CA SER A 99 17.93 -23.08 -26.53
C SER A 99 19.33 -22.45 -26.30
N VAL A 100 19.60 -21.29 -26.89
CA VAL A 100 20.88 -20.57 -26.69
C VAL A 100 21.06 -20.14 -25.23
N PHE A 101 19.98 -19.76 -24.52
CA PHE A 101 20.06 -19.49 -23.08
C PHE A 101 20.44 -20.73 -22.29
N ASP A 102 19.87 -21.90 -22.61
CA ASP A 102 20.17 -23.14 -21.91
C ASP A 102 21.62 -23.58 -22.16
N LYS A 103 22.08 -23.57 -23.40
CA LYS A 103 23.49 -23.83 -23.74
C LYS A 103 24.47 -22.89 -23.06
N ARG A 104 24.06 -21.61 -22.84
CA ARG A 104 24.86 -20.66 -22.07
C ARG A 104 24.97 -21.07 -20.60
N ILE A 105 23.89 -21.59 -19.99
CA ILE A 105 23.92 -22.11 -18.62
C ILE A 105 24.86 -23.31 -18.50
N GLU A 106 24.74 -24.25 -19.41
CA GLU A 106 25.58 -25.45 -19.47
C GLU A 106 27.08 -25.11 -19.54
N ASN A 107 27.46 -24.11 -20.31
CA ASN A 107 28.87 -23.79 -20.55
C ASN A 107 29.46 -22.73 -19.61
N PHE A 108 28.63 -21.81 -19.08
CA PHE A 108 29.11 -20.65 -18.31
C PHE A 108 28.36 -20.47 -16.97
N GLY A 109 27.41 -21.29 -16.64
CA GLY A 109 26.66 -21.21 -15.38
C GLY A 109 25.82 -19.93 -15.28
N ARG A 110 25.71 -19.37 -14.07
CA ARG A 110 24.90 -18.19 -13.72
C ARG A 110 23.42 -18.40 -14.02
N GLU A 111 22.93 -19.60 -13.71
CA GLU A 111 21.60 -20.07 -14.07
C GLU A 111 20.49 -19.05 -13.71
N ALA A 112 20.41 -18.64 -12.45
CA ALA A 112 19.40 -17.68 -12.00
C ALA A 112 19.35 -16.41 -12.87
N TYR A 113 20.50 -15.81 -13.16
CA TYR A 113 20.58 -14.63 -14.01
C TYR A 113 20.13 -14.91 -15.45
N VAL A 114 20.52 -16.06 -16.00
CA VAL A 114 20.21 -16.41 -17.39
C VAL A 114 18.73 -16.77 -17.55
N LYS A 115 18.15 -17.56 -16.62
CA LYS A 115 16.71 -17.91 -16.61
C LYS A 115 15.83 -16.66 -16.50
N ASN A 116 16.23 -15.69 -15.67
CA ASN A 116 15.54 -14.40 -15.55
C ASN A 116 15.49 -13.64 -16.90
N ARG A 117 16.56 -13.70 -17.70
CA ARG A 117 16.60 -13.10 -19.05
C ARG A 117 15.86 -13.96 -20.08
N LYS A 118 15.94 -15.29 -19.99
CA LYS A 118 15.24 -16.24 -20.86
C LYS A 118 13.73 -16.00 -20.82
N VAL A 119 13.15 -15.89 -19.60
CA VAL A 119 11.71 -15.68 -19.46
C VAL A 119 11.29 -14.29 -19.96
N THR A 120 12.10 -13.24 -19.76
CA THR A 120 11.83 -11.92 -20.35
C THR A 120 11.77 -11.99 -21.89
N PHE A 121 12.69 -12.74 -22.48
CA PHE A 121 12.71 -12.95 -23.94
C PHE A 121 11.48 -13.74 -24.40
N ALA A 122 11.18 -14.86 -23.77
CA ALA A 122 10.02 -15.70 -24.09
C ALA A 122 8.71 -14.90 -24.00
N TYR A 123 8.52 -14.13 -22.91
CA TYR A 123 7.35 -13.29 -22.73
C TYR A 123 7.17 -12.27 -23.85
N THR A 124 8.25 -11.69 -24.35
CA THR A 124 8.16 -10.70 -25.44
C THR A 124 7.44 -11.26 -26.67
N PHE A 125 7.65 -12.54 -26.99
CA PHE A 125 7.11 -13.15 -28.21
C PHE A 125 5.85 -13.98 -27.95
N TYR A 126 5.72 -14.61 -26.78
CA TYR A 126 4.66 -15.58 -26.49
C TYR A 126 3.51 -15.03 -25.62
N ARG A 127 3.60 -13.80 -25.13
CA ARG A 127 2.57 -13.22 -24.23
C ARG A 127 1.16 -13.14 -24.83
N SER A 128 1.00 -13.28 -26.13
CA SER A 128 -0.28 -13.27 -26.84
C SER A 128 -0.67 -14.63 -27.43
N ASP A 129 0.18 -15.63 -27.28
CA ASP A 129 -0.07 -16.98 -27.79
C ASP A 129 -0.61 -17.87 -26.66
N LYS A 130 -1.89 -18.21 -26.75
CA LYS A 130 -2.57 -19.02 -25.72
C LYS A 130 -1.98 -20.42 -25.56
N THR A 131 -1.37 -20.97 -26.61
CA THR A 131 -0.74 -22.30 -26.58
C THR A 131 0.56 -22.34 -25.76
N GLN A 132 1.14 -21.16 -25.50
CA GLN A 132 2.40 -21.00 -24.80
C GLN A 132 2.24 -20.50 -23.35
N TYR A 133 1.00 -20.33 -22.84
CA TYR A 133 0.80 -19.73 -21.52
C TYR A 133 1.26 -20.66 -20.39
N GLU A 134 1.08 -21.97 -20.52
CA GLU A 134 1.55 -22.95 -19.54
C GLU A 134 3.09 -22.99 -19.49
N ASP A 135 3.74 -23.05 -20.64
CA ASP A 135 5.20 -23.05 -20.70
C ASP A 135 5.79 -21.74 -20.14
N LEU A 136 5.19 -20.59 -20.50
CA LEU A 136 5.60 -19.30 -19.93
C LEU A 136 5.40 -19.23 -18.42
N TYR A 137 4.27 -19.75 -17.92
CA TYR A 137 4.00 -19.80 -16.50
C TYR A 137 5.08 -20.61 -15.77
N ASN A 138 5.40 -21.81 -16.26
CA ASN A 138 6.44 -22.66 -15.70
C ASN A 138 7.83 -22.00 -15.74
N MET A 139 8.16 -21.30 -16.84
CA MET A 139 9.42 -20.53 -16.95
C MET A 139 9.48 -19.38 -15.94
N PHE A 140 8.36 -18.71 -15.65
CA PHE A 140 8.29 -17.66 -14.63
C PHE A 140 8.42 -18.22 -13.23
N MET A 141 7.77 -19.38 -12.93
CA MET A 141 7.92 -20.08 -11.65
C MET A 141 9.39 -20.41 -11.38
N GLU A 142 10.07 -21.03 -12.34
CA GLU A 142 11.49 -21.34 -12.24
C GLU A 142 12.36 -20.09 -12.05
N ALA A 143 12.07 -19.02 -12.80
CA ALA A 143 12.79 -17.78 -12.66
C ALA A 143 12.57 -17.11 -11.29
N LEU A 144 11.36 -17.18 -10.74
CA LEU A 144 11.03 -16.68 -9.39
C LEU A 144 11.79 -17.47 -8.32
N GLU A 145 11.72 -18.80 -8.37
CA GLU A 145 12.39 -19.69 -7.41
C GLU A 145 13.91 -19.44 -7.36
N LEU A 146 14.55 -19.33 -8.53
CA LEU A 146 15.99 -19.14 -8.63
C LEU A 146 16.46 -17.73 -8.25
N ASN A 147 15.63 -16.70 -8.41
CA ASN A 147 16.03 -15.30 -8.23
C ASN A 147 15.49 -14.65 -6.96
N GLY A 148 14.33 -15.05 -6.44
CA GLY A 148 13.69 -14.41 -5.30
C GLY A 148 13.65 -12.88 -5.47
N ASN A 149 14.15 -12.16 -4.49
CA ASN A 149 14.21 -10.68 -4.50
C ASN A 149 15.04 -10.07 -5.66
N LYS A 150 15.85 -10.89 -6.36
CA LYS A 150 16.62 -10.47 -7.54
C LYS A 150 15.88 -10.67 -8.85
N LEU A 151 14.63 -11.12 -8.83
CA LEU A 151 13.79 -11.22 -10.03
C LEU A 151 13.77 -9.88 -10.76
N GLY A 152 13.92 -9.90 -12.09
CA GLY A 152 13.97 -8.69 -12.92
C GLY A 152 12.69 -7.85 -12.79
N ASN A 153 12.82 -6.55 -12.69
CA ASN A 153 11.69 -5.65 -12.48
C ASN A 153 10.57 -5.81 -13.53
N SER A 154 10.95 -6.03 -14.81
CA SER A 154 9.98 -6.30 -15.90
C SER A 154 9.25 -7.63 -15.73
N ASN A 155 9.85 -8.60 -15.05
CA ASN A 155 9.30 -9.92 -14.88
C ASN A 155 8.24 -9.99 -13.78
N ILE A 156 8.23 -9.05 -12.83
CA ILE A 156 7.25 -8.99 -11.75
C ILE A 156 5.81 -8.89 -12.33
N VAL A 157 5.55 -7.85 -13.10
CA VAL A 157 4.22 -7.62 -13.70
C VAL A 157 3.94 -8.62 -14.82
N ALA A 158 4.96 -9.01 -15.60
CA ALA A 158 4.83 -9.98 -16.68
C ALA A 158 4.41 -11.36 -16.15
N PHE A 159 4.94 -11.77 -15.01
CA PHE A 159 4.53 -13.03 -14.39
C PHE A 159 3.05 -13.01 -13.96
N MET A 160 2.62 -11.96 -13.27
CA MET A 160 1.21 -11.84 -12.89
C MET A 160 0.27 -11.80 -14.10
N ASP A 161 0.68 -11.16 -15.22
CA ASP A 161 -0.09 -11.17 -16.46
C ASP A 161 -0.23 -12.58 -17.06
N ILE A 162 0.85 -13.36 -17.06
CA ILE A 162 0.80 -14.75 -17.55
C ILE A 162 0.03 -15.66 -16.60
N CYS A 163 0.18 -15.50 -15.29
CA CYS A 163 -0.63 -16.19 -14.28
C CYS A 163 -2.13 -15.98 -14.56
N ARG A 164 -2.54 -14.72 -14.76
CA ARG A 164 -3.92 -14.37 -15.13
C ARG A 164 -4.36 -15.03 -16.44
N LYS A 165 -3.56 -14.92 -17.49
CA LYS A 165 -3.89 -15.47 -18.82
C LYS A 165 -3.99 -16.98 -18.78
N HIS A 166 -3.06 -17.65 -18.11
CA HIS A 166 -3.06 -19.10 -17.95
C HIS A 166 -4.29 -19.55 -17.15
N LYS A 167 -4.57 -18.93 -15.99
CA LYS A 167 -5.80 -19.25 -15.22
C LYS A 167 -7.08 -19.10 -16.03
N LEU A 168 -7.22 -18.01 -16.77
CA LEU A 168 -8.44 -17.74 -17.54
C LEU A 168 -8.61 -18.68 -18.74
N THR A 169 -7.53 -19.28 -19.25
CA THR A 169 -7.58 -20.20 -20.41
C THR A 169 -7.65 -21.67 -20.02
N SER A 170 -6.79 -22.12 -19.12
CA SER A 170 -6.66 -23.53 -18.74
C SER A 170 -7.54 -23.93 -17.55
N LYS A 171 -7.82 -22.98 -16.64
CA LYS A 171 -8.50 -23.20 -15.35
C LYS A 171 -7.78 -24.22 -14.44
N THR A 172 -6.50 -24.49 -14.67
CA THR A 172 -5.71 -25.46 -13.88
C THR A 172 -5.16 -24.85 -12.60
N ILE A 173 -5.00 -23.51 -12.54
CA ILE A 173 -4.48 -22.77 -11.38
C ILE A 173 -5.64 -22.42 -10.44
N SER A 174 -5.51 -22.70 -9.15
CA SER A 174 -6.48 -22.34 -8.12
C SER A 174 -6.43 -20.83 -7.79
N ASP A 175 -7.44 -20.30 -7.09
CA ASP A 175 -7.43 -18.91 -6.59
C ASP A 175 -6.33 -18.71 -5.54
N ASP A 176 -6.10 -19.73 -4.68
CA ASP A 176 -5.02 -19.71 -3.70
C ASP A 176 -3.63 -19.65 -4.35
N GLU A 177 -3.43 -20.36 -5.46
CA GLU A 177 -2.16 -20.33 -6.19
C GLU A 177 -1.92 -18.95 -6.83
N VAL A 178 -2.95 -18.34 -7.42
CA VAL A 178 -2.89 -16.95 -7.91
C VAL A 178 -2.53 -15.99 -6.79
N LEU A 179 -3.15 -16.17 -5.63
CA LEU A 179 -2.90 -15.34 -4.46
C LEU A 179 -1.47 -15.50 -3.95
N ASN A 180 -0.96 -16.73 -3.87
CA ASN A 180 0.41 -17.00 -3.44
C ASN A 180 1.44 -16.36 -4.38
N ILE A 181 1.22 -16.44 -5.70
CA ILE A 181 2.08 -15.77 -6.70
C ILE A 181 2.03 -14.25 -6.50
N TYR A 182 0.83 -13.69 -6.36
CA TYR A 182 0.68 -12.26 -6.08
C TYR A 182 1.44 -11.86 -4.81
N ASP A 183 1.39 -12.66 -3.75
CA ASP A 183 2.08 -12.41 -2.49
C ASP A 183 3.60 -12.37 -2.66
N GLU A 184 4.15 -13.38 -3.30
CA GLU A 184 5.59 -13.43 -3.54
C GLU A 184 6.05 -12.24 -4.39
N LEU A 185 5.29 -11.88 -5.44
CA LEU A 185 5.63 -10.72 -6.26
C LEU A 185 5.50 -9.39 -5.49
N SER A 186 4.50 -9.25 -4.63
CA SER A 186 4.32 -8.08 -3.77
C SER A 186 5.41 -7.95 -2.71
N LYS A 187 5.85 -9.07 -2.09
CA LYS A 187 7.02 -9.10 -1.20
C LYS A 187 8.29 -8.63 -1.91
N ILE A 188 8.50 -9.06 -3.16
CA ILE A 188 9.63 -8.61 -3.98
C ILE A 188 9.56 -7.10 -4.24
N VAL A 189 8.37 -6.56 -4.56
CA VAL A 189 8.19 -5.11 -4.75
C VAL A 189 8.52 -4.36 -3.47
N SER A 190 8.00 -4.82 -2.32
CA SER A 190 8.26 -4.22 -1.01
C SER A 190 9.74 -4.25 -0.64
N PHE A 191 10.41 -5.38 -0.83
CA PHE A 191 11.86 -5.49 -0.62
C PHE A 191 12.64 -4.50 -1.50
N LYS A 192 12.27 -4.37 -2.78
CA LYS A 192 12.93 -3.44 -3.70
C LYS A 192 12.63 -1.98 -3.33
N LEU A 193 11.44 -1.65 -2.87
CA LEU A 193 11.09 -0.31 -2.38
C LEU A 193 11.97 0.11 -1.19
N ALA A 194 12.21 -0.81 -0.26
CA ALA A 194 13.07 -0.56 0.89
C ALA A 194 14.55 -0.39 0.52
N ASN A 195 15.01 -1.04 -0.57
CA ASN A 195 16.43 -1.10 -0.94
C ASN A 195 16.81 -0.28 -2.19
N ASP A 196 15.86 0.31 -2.92
CA ASP A 196 16.09 1.09 -4.14
C ASP A 196 15.27 2.38 -4.17
N PRO A 197 15.66 3.40 -3.39
CA PRO A 197 14.92 4.65 -3.30
C PRO A 197 14.85 5.44 -4.64
N LYS A 198 15.74 5.15 -5.59
CA LYS A 198 15.74 5.83 -6.90
C LYS A 198 14.63 5.37 -7.83
N ASN A 199 14.06 4.20 -7.60
CA ASN A 199 13.01 3.61 -8.44
C ASN A 199 11.63 3.55 -7.75
N THR A 200 11.42 4.28 -6.66
CA THR A 200 10.21 4.23 -5.83
C THR A 200 8.91 4.38 -6.64
N ASP A 201 8.79 5.40 -7.49
CA ASP A 201 7.59 5.65 -8.29
C ASP A 201 7.31 4.51 -9.29
N ARG A 202 8.37 3.94 -9.86
CA ARG A 202 8.25 2.81 -10.78
C ARG A 202 7.80 1.55 -10.05
N LEU A 203 8.35 1.29 -8.88
CA LEU A 203 8.01 0.14 -8.05
C LEU A 203 6.58 0.23 -7.50
N ARG A 204 6.12 1.42 -7.09
CA ARG A 204 4.72 1.65 -6.73
C ARG A 204 3.78 1.34 -7.88
N ARG A 205 4.08 1.77 -9.12
CA ARG A 205 3.30 1.40 -10.29
C ARG A 205 3.28 -0.10 -10.56
N TYR A 206 4.34 -0.83 -10.20
CA TYR A 206 4.31 -2.30 -10.30
C TYR A 206 3.32 -2.89 -9.30
N GLN A 207 3.28 -2.42 -8.06
CA GLN A 207 2.28 -2.84 -7.07
C GLN A 207 0.86 -2.56 -7.57
N ASP A 208 0.59 -1.33 -8.03
CA ASP A 208 -0.72 -0.97 -8.61
C ASP A 208 -1.15 -1.90 -9.76
N ASN A 209 -0.19 -2.32 -10.59
CA ASN A 209 -0.47 -3.26 -11.68
C ASN A 209 -0.71 -4.69 -11.18
N LEU A 210 0.02 -5.14 -10.16
CA LEU A 210 -0.24 -6.44 -9.52
C LEU A 210 -1.67 -6.48 -8.95
N ASP A 211 -2.09 -5.43 -8.26
CA ASP A 211 -3.42 -5.32 -7.65
C ASP A 211 -4.54 -5.37 -8.71
N LYS A 212 -4.35 -4.63 -9.81
CA LYS A 212 -5.28 -4.65 -10.96
C LYS A 212 -5.36 -6.02 -11.62
N LEU A 213 -4.22 -6.69 -11.78
CA LEU A 213 -4.17 -8.02 -12.38
C LEU A 213 -4.80 -9.07 -11.45
N LEU A 214 -4.57 -8.98 -10.14
CA LEU A 214 -5.21 -9.87 -9.17
C LEU A 214 -6.73 -9.77 -9.25
N THR A 215 -7.28 -8.57 -9.16
CA THR A 215 -8.74 -8.34 -9.21
C THR A 215 -9.38 -8.64 -10.56
N ALA A 216 -8.57 -8.65 -11.63
CA ALA A 216 -8.99 -9.12 -12.96
C ALA A 216 -8.87 -10.64 -13.13
N THR A 217 -8.28 -11.36 -12.17
CA THR A 217 -8.03 -12.81 -12.23
C THR A 217 -8.94 -13.59 -11.31
N ILE A 218 -9.10 -13.12 -10.08
CA ILE A 218 -9.95 -13.72 -9.04
C ILE A 218 -10.95 -12.68 -8.54
N THR A 219 -12.09 -13.16 -8.06
CA THR A 219 -13.08 -12.28 -7.43
C THR A 219 -12.63 -11.97 -6.01
N VAL A 220 -12.27 -10.70 -5.77
CA VAL A 220 -11.96 -10.19 -4.43
C VAL A 220 -13.21 -9.49 -3.92
N ASP A 221 -13.99 -10.20 -3.12
CA ASP A 221 -15.19 -9.70 -2.44
C ASP A 221 -15.10 -9.94 -0.92
N CYS A 222 -16.16 -9.64 -0.17
CA CYS A 222 -16.20 -9.86 1.26
C CYS A 222 -16.03 -11.33 1.65
N ASN A 223 -16.63 -12.22 0.87
CA ASN A 223 -16.51 -13.66 1.12
C ASN A 223 -15.05 -14.13 1.00
N PHE A 224 -14.34 -13.63 -0.01
CA PHE A 224 -12.91 -13.91 -0.18
C PHE A 224 -12.08 -13.35 1.00
N VAL A 225 -12.33 -12.10 1.41
CA VAL A 225 -11.62 -11.49 2.55
C VAL A 225 -11.87 -12.27 3.84
N GLU A 226 -13.13 -12.64 4.12
CA GLU A 226 -13.52 -13.29 5.36
C GLU A 226 -13.11 -14.76 5.43
N ASN A 227 -13.30 -15.51 4.35
CA ASN A 227 -13.12 -16.97 4.37
C ASN A 227 -11.76 -17.44 3.87
N THR A 228 -11.02 -16.61 3.11
CA THR A 228 -9.69 -16.98 2.61
C THR A 228 -8.58 -16.27 3.37
N LEU A 229 -8.75 -14.96 3.63
CA LEU A 229 -7.70 -14.16 4.25
C LEU A 229 -7.81 -14.11 5.78
N GLY A 230 -9.03 -14.12 6.32
CA GLY A 230 -9.28 -14.09 7.76
C GLY A 230 -8.60 -15.24 8.50
N PRO A 231 -8.79 -16.51 8.11
CA PRO A 231 -8.12 -17.64 8.74
C PRO A 231 -6.59 -17.55 8.70
N LYS A 232 -6.01 -17.07 7.58
CA LYS A 232 -4.56 -16.87 7.47
C LYS A 232 -4.04 -15.81 8.45
N LEU A 233 -4.81 -14.75 8.67
CA LEU A 233 -4.45 -13.72 9.65
C LEU A 233 -4.49 -14.27 11.07
N SER A 234 -5.55 -14.99 11.43
CA SER A 234 -5.69 -15.63 12.74
C SER A 234 -4.56 -16.63 13.02
N GLU A 235 -4.22 -17.46 12.04
CA GLU A 235 -3.12 -18.44 12.15
C GLU A 235 -1.78 -17.77 12.51
N ILE A 236 -1.46 -16.64 11.87
CA ILE A 236 -0.20 -15.92 12.13
C ILE A 236 -0.22 -15.21 13.47
N ILE A 237 -1.38 -14.67 13.90
CA ILE A 237 -1.51 -13.98 15.19
C ILE A 237 -1.46 -14.99 16.34
N ASP A 238 -2.08 -16.15 16.16
CA ASP A 238 -2.17 -17.21 17.19
C ASP A 238 -0.90 -18.07 17.28
N SER A 239 -0.01 -17.98 16.28
CA SER A 239 1.27 -18.68 16.31
C SER A 239 2.22 -17.96 17.27
N PRO A 240 2.70 -18.61 18.35
CA PRO A 240 3.67 -18.01 19.23
C PRO A 240 4.96 -17.76 18.43
N SER A 241 5.28 -16.50 18.16
CA SER A 241 6.64 -16.12 17.81
C SER A 241 7.54 -16.44 19.02
N ASP A 242 8.76 -16.91 18.82
CA ASP A 242 9.72 -17.26 19.88
C ASP A 242 10.08 -16.07 20.82
N GLU A 243 9.57 -14.89 20.57
CA GLU A 243 9.52 -13.75 21.49
C GLU A 243 8.12 -13.71 22.12
N ILE A 244 8.04 -14.11 23.38
CA ILE A 244 6.81 -14.14 24.18
C ILE A 244 6.23 -12.73 24.26
N VAL A 245 5.19 -12.52 23.48
CA VAL A 245 4.32 -11.38 23.58
C VAL A 245 3.09 -11.86 24.34
N GLU A 246 2.97 -11.50 25.63
CA GLU A 246 1.77 -11.73 26.39
C GLU A 246 0.60 -10.95 25.75
N THR A 247 -0.29 -11.65 25.06
CA THR A 247 -1.55 -11.10 24.56
C THR A 247 -2.67 -11.42 25.55
N ASP A 248 -3.42 -10.41 25.91
CA ASP A 248 -4.68 -10.59 26.65
C ASP A 248 -5.74 -11.14 25.68
N TYR A 249 -5.99 -12.45 25.76
CA TYR A 249 -6.88 -13.21 24.87
C TYR A 249 -8.37 -12.85 25.00
N GLU A 250 -8.79 -12.13 26.03
CA GLU A 250 -10.20 -11.78 26.24
C GLU A 250 -10.63 -10.51 25.49
N ASN A 251 -9.69 -9.63 25.08
CA ASN A 251 -10.05 -8.32 24.52
C ASN A 251 -9.44 -7.97 23.17
N LEU A 252 -8.56 -8.78 22.55
CA LEU A 252 -7.83 -8.47 21.31
C LEU A 252 -7.12 -7.09 21.34
N ASN A 253 -6.91 -6.54 22.52
CA ASN A 253 -6.14 -5.31 22.69
C ASN A 253 -4.71 -5.71 23.06
N PRO A 254 -3.71 -5.32 22.26
CA PRO A 254 -2.31 -5.57 22.60
C PRO A 254 -2.00 -4.87 23.93
N VAL A 255 -1.28 -5.57 24.83
CA VAL A 255 -0.66 -4.94 25.99
C VAL A 255 0.20 -3.78 25.48
N GLU A 256 0.12 -2.62 26.11
CA GLU A 256 0.83 -1.41 25.67
C GLU A 256 2.33 -1.71 25.48
N GLY A 257 2.81 -1.64 24.24
CA GLY A 257 4.21 -1.88 23.87
C GLY A 257 4.49 -3.13 23.05
N THR A 258 3.51 -4.00 22.77
CA THR A 258 3.71 -5.24 22.01
C THR A 258 3.42 -5.03 20.51
N LEU A 259 4.45 -5.17 19.68
CA LEU A 259 4.30 -5.10 18.23
C LEU A 259 4.01 -6.48 17.64
N TYR A 260 3.16 -6.51 16.61
CA TYR A 260 2.97 -7.73 15.82
C TYR A 260 4.20 -8.00 14.94
N SER A 261 4.41 -9.26 14.57
CA SER A 261 5.49 -9.64 13.67
C SER A 261 5.39 -8.93 12.31
N ASP A 262 6.53 -8.78 11.63
CA ASP A 262 6.56 -8.22 10.26
C ASP A 262 5.66 -9.01 9.30
N GLU A 263 5.54 -10.32 9.49
CA GLU A 263 4.67 -11.18 8.69
C GLU A 263 3.20 -10.84 8.91
N ALA A 264 2.77 -10.71 10.17
CA ALA A 264 1.41 -10.31 10.52
C ALA A 264 1.09 -8.90 10.00
N LEU A 265 2.02 -7.96 10.15
CA LEU A 265 1.87 -6.61 9.63
C LEU A 265 1.73 -6.59 8.11
N ASN A 266 2.56 -7.33 7.39
CA ASN A 266 2.50 -7.40 5.92
C ASN A 266 1.19 -8.03 5.44
N LEU A 267 0.74 -9.11 6.10
CA LEU A 267 -0.55 -9.73 5.79
C LEU A 267 -1.72 -8.78 6.13
N ALA A 268 -1.66 -8.07 7.25
CA ALA A 268 -2.67 -7.09 7.62
C ALA A 268 -2.77 -5.95 6.60
N LYS A 269 -1.65 -5.38 6.16
CA LYS A 269 -1.61 -4.36 5.09
C LYS A 269 -2.28 -4.86 3.81
N LYS A 270 -1.98 -6.09 3.41
CA LYS A 270 -2.59 -6.73 2.25
C LYS A 270 -4.09 -6.92 2.41
N ILE A 271 -4.53 -7.49 3.53
CA ILE A 271 -5.95 -7.69 3.83
C ILE A 271 -6.69 -6.36 3.77
N PHE A 272 -6.16 -5.33 4.40
CA PHE A 272 -6.77 -4.01 4.42
C PHE A 272 -6.91 -3.43 3.00
N GLN A 273 -5.86 -3.53 2.18
CA GLN A 273 -5.88 -3.09 0.78
C GLN A 273 -6.90 -3.87 -0.06
N LEU A 274 -6.94 -5.19 0.07
CA LEU A 274 -7.90 -6.03 -0.65
C LEU A 274 -9.34 -5.79 -0.17
N SER A 275 -9.54 -5.48 1.11
CA SER A 275 -10.85 -5.10 1.66
C SER A 275 -11.36 -3.80 1.07
N ILE A 276 -10.49 -2.80 0.83
CA ILE A 276 -10.86 -1.57 0.12
C ILE A 276 -11.24 -1.90 -1.33
N THR A 277 -10.42 -2.69 -2.01
CA THR A 277 -10.63 -3.07 -3.42
C THR A 277 -11.92 -3.87 -3.60
N GLY A 278 -12.19 -4.82 -2.70
CA GLY A 278 -13.39 -5.65 -2.67
C GLY A 278 -14.63 -4.96 -2.08
N LYS A 279 -14.52 -3.67 -1.70
CA LYS A 279 -15.58 -2.90 -1.01
C LYS A 279 -16.06 -3.58 0.27
N CYS A 280 -15.15 -4.25 0.96
CA CYS A 280 -15.40 -5.04 2.17
C CYS A 280 -14.85 -4.38 3.44
N THR A 281 -14.84 -3.08 3.50
CA THR A 281 -14.36 -2.31 4.65
C THR A 281 -15.22 -2.44 5.91
N SER A 282 -16.40 -3.05 5.78
CA SER A 282 -17.29 -3.36 6.91
C SER A 282 -16.97 -4.68 7.60
N SER A 283 -16.09 -5.51 7.06
CA SER A 283 -15.74 -6.81 7.62
C SER A 283 -14.91 -6.67 8.89
N GLU A 284 -15.07 -7.62 9.84
CA GLU A 284 -14.28 -7.67 11.06
C GLU A 284 -12.81 -8.01 10.76
N VAL A 285 -12.56 -8.77 9.70
CA VAL A 285 -11.19 -9.07 9.25
C VAL A 285 -10.46 -7.79 8.80
N ALA A 286 -11.17 -6.89 8.10
CA ALA A 286 -10.63 -5.58 7.72
C ALA A 286 -10.34 -4.70 8.96
N LEU A 287 -11.22 -4.74 9.96
CA LEU A 287 -11.03 -4.02 11.21
C LEU A 287 -9.82 -4.58 12.01
N SER A 288 -9.72 -5.90 12.13
CA SER A 288 -8.58 -6.55 12.78
C SER A 288 -7.26 -6.23 12.09
N ALA A 289 -7.23 -6.30 10.75
CA ALA A 289 -6.07 -5.90 9.96
C ALA A 289 -5.67 -4.42 10.21
N ALA A 290 -6.65 -3.51 10.24
CA ALA A 290 -6.39 -2.10 10.53
C ALA A 290 -5.84 -1.90 11.94
N LYS A 291 -6.33 -2.63 12.95
CA LYS A 291 -5.83 -2.58 14.33
C LYS A 291 -4.38 -3.04 14.41
N ILE A 292 -4.00 -4.12 13.75
CA ILE A 292 -2.60 -4.59 13.65
C ILE A 292 -1.71 -3.52 13.02
N MET A 293 -2.15 -2.95 11.89
CA MET A 293 -1.41 -1.88 11.22
C MET A 293 -1.20 -0.67 12.14
N PHE A 294 -2.23 -0.23 12.85
CA PHE A 294 -2.15 0.93 13.75
C PHE A 294 -1.29 0.66 14.98
N THR A 295 -1.26 -0.56 15.49
CA THR A 295 -0.40 -0.94 16.62
C THR A 295 1.07 -0.82 16.24
N ASN A 296 1.46 -1.32 15.08
CA ASN A 296 2.85 -1.29 14.60
C ASN A 296 3.26 0.08 14.03
N GLU A 297 2.34 0.75 13.33
CA GLU A 297 2.62 2.00 12.62
C GLU A 297 1.48 2.99 12.90
N LYS A 298 1.73 3.95 13.78
CA LYS A 298 0.72 4.96 14.14
C LYS A 298 0.42 5.86 12.93
N ASP A 299 -0.63 5.51 12.17
CA ASP A 299 -1.07 6.25 10.97
C ASP A 299 -2.42 6.93 11.18
N PHE A 300 -2.52 8.20 10.78
CA PHE A 300 -3.74 9.00 10.92
C PHE A 300 -4.96 8.40 10.22
N ALA A 301 -4.78 7.95 8.96
CA ALA A 301 -5.90 7.45 8.16
C ALA A 301 -6.42 6.12 8.69
N ILE A 302 -5.52 5.26 9.17
CA ILE A 302 -5.85 3.97 9.78
C ILE A 302 -6.58 4.19 11.11
N ALA A 303 -6.07 5.04 12.00
CA ALA A 303 -6.74 5.37 13.26
C ALA A 303 -8.15 5.94 13.04
N LYS A 304 -8.29 6.88 12.10
CA LYS A 304 -9.58 7.44 11.72
C LYS A 304 -10.54 6.39 11.17
N PHE A 305 -10.05 5.46 10.35
CA PHE A 305 -10.84 4.34 9.84
C PHE A 305 -11.37 3.47 10.98
N ILE A 306 -10.49 3.06 11.91
CA ILE A 306 -10.87 2.24 13.05
C ILE A 306 -11.90 2.97 13.91
N ALA A 307 -11.66 4.24 14.26
CA ALA A 307 -12.60 5.06 15.02
C ALA A 307 -13.99 5.13 14.37
N GLY A 308 -14.06 5.28 13.04
CA GLY A 308 -15.32 5.26 12.29
C GLY A 308 -16.03 3.91 12.35
N ARG A 309 -15.30 2.82 12.30
CA ARG A 309 -15.83 1.45 12.43
C ARG A 309 -16.38 1.20 13.85
N GLU A 310 -15.60 1.54 14.89
CA GLU A 310 -16.01 1.41 16.28
C GLU A 310 -17.24 2.27 16.59
N LEU A 311 -17.30 3.51 16.05
CA LEU A 311 -18.49 4.36 16.14
C LEU A 311 -19.73 3.70 15.51
N SER A 312 -19.58 3.09 14.33
CA SER A 312 -20.67 2.41 13.64
C SER A 312 -21.18 1.20 14.42
N SER A 313 -20.29 0.51 15.14
CA SER A 313 -20.59 -0.61 16.02
C SER A 313 -21.08 -0.16 17.42
N LYS A 314 -21.19 1.17 17.67
CA LYS A 314 -21.57 1.79 18.94
C LYS A 314 -20.56 1.57 20.10
N ASN A 315 -19.33 1.21 19.77
CA ASN A 315 -18.22 1.11 20.73
C ASN A 315 -17.61 2.49 20.94
N TYR A 316 -18.35 3.37 21.63
CA TYR A 316 -18.04 4.80 21.72
C TYR A 316 -16.73 5.10 22.43
N GLU A 317 -16.36 4.33 23.44
CA GLU A 317 -15.09 4.50 24.18
C GLU A 317 -13.91 4.17 23.26
N SER A 318 -13.93 3.01 22.60
CA SER A 318 -12.91 2.61 21.63
C SER A 318 -12.81 3.62 20.46
N ALA A 319 -13.95 4.12 19.96
CA ALA A 319 -13.93 5.15 18.94
C ALA A 319 -13.21 6.43 19.39
N LEU A 320 -13.41 6.87 20.65
CA LEU A 320 -12.71 8.02 21.23
C LEU A 320 -11.20 7.79 21.35
N GLU A 321 -10.78 6.60 21.78
CA GLU A 321 -9.36 6.22 21.89
C GLU A 321 -8.67 6.27 20.52
N TYR A 322 -9.29 5.70 19.48
CA TYR A 322 -8.72 5.76 18.14
C TYR A 322 -8.74 7.16 17.52
N TYR A 323 -9.71 8.02 17.86
CA TYR A 323 -9.64 9.44 17.51
C TYR A 323 -8.48 10.15 18.22
N ASP A 324 -8.18 9.82 19.48
CA ASP A 324 -7.00 10.34 20.17
C ASP A 324 -5.70 9.81 19.53
N GLY A 325 -5.68 8.55 19.14
CA GLY A 325 -4.62 7.98 18.33
C GLY A 325 -4.41 8.71 16.99
N ALA A 326 -5.49 9.08 16.30
CA ALA A 326 -5.40 9.86 15.07
C ALA A 326 -4.83 11.28 15.34
N LEU A 327 -5.25 11.94 16.42
CA LEU A 327 -4.72 13.26 16.80
C LEU A 327 -3.21 13.22 17.09
N SER A 328 -2.73 12.15 17.72
CA SER A 328 -1.31 11.96 18.02
C SER A 328 -0.47 11.61 16.79
N SER A 329 -1.11 11.14 15.72
CA SER A 329 -0.44 10.69 14.49
C SER A 329 -0.32 11.77 13.41
N THR A 330 -0.74 13.02 13.68
CA THR A 330 -0.70 14.10 12.69
C THR A 330 -0.33 15.45 13.30
N GLU A 331 0.38 16.26 12.52
CA GLU A 331 0.60 17.69 12.81
C GLU A 331 -0.23 18.61 11.89
N ASP A 332 -0.96 18.04 10.93
CA ASP A 332 -1.81 18.83 10.03
C ASP A 332 -3.03 19.40 10.76
N LEU A 333 -3.15 20.72 10.77
CA LEU A 333 -4.22 21.42 11.49
C LEU A 333 -5.62 21.11 10.95
N LYS A 334 -5.75 20.85 9.63
CA LYS A 334 -7.05 20.47 9.06
C LYS A 334 -7.46 19.08 9.50
N GLN A 335 -6.52 18.14 9.53
CA GLN A 335 -6.76 16.81 10.05
C GLN A 335 -7.11 16.85 11.55
N LYS A 336 -6.39 17.66 12.36
CA LYS A 336 -6.73 17.86 13.77
C LYS A 336 -8.14 18.44 13.92
N SER A 337 -8.50 19.43 13.12
CA SER A 337 -9.85 20.03 13.12
C SER A 337 -10.93 18.99 12.79
N GLU A 338 -10.69 18.15 11.79
CA GLU A 338 -11.61 17.07 11.42
C GLU A 338 -11.85 16.10 12.57
N ILE A 339 -10.79 15.60 13.20
CA ILE A 339 -10.93 14.65 14.32
C ILE A 339 -11.59 15.29 15.53
N HIS A 340 -11.25 16.53 15.88
CA HIS A 340 -11.94 17.22 16.97
C HIS A 340 -13.43 17.40 16.67
N LEU A 341 -13.83 17.69 15.44
CA LEU A 341 -15.23 17.73 15.02
C LEU A 341 -15.91 16.36 15.18
N ASN A 342 -15.26 15.27 14.76
CA ASN A 342 -15.79 13.92 14.90
C ASN A 342 -15.99 13.54 16.38
N LYS A 343 -15.03 13.85 17.25
CA LYS A 343 -15.16 13.71 18.70
C LYS A 343 -16.30 14.54 19.26
N ALA A 344 -16.46 15.78 18.81
CA ALA A 344 -17.56 16.66 19.20
C ALA A 344 -18.92 16.05 18.84
N GLN A 345 -19.05 15.52 17.63
CA GLN A 345 -20.27 14.84 17.16
C GLN A 345 -20.57 13.58 17.99
N LEU A 346 -19.54 12.79 18.28
CA LEU A 346 -19.68 11.59 19.13
C LEU A 346 -20.15 11.98 20.56
N TYR A 347 -19.53 13.02 21.17
CA TYR A 347 -19.97 13.51 22.48
C TYR A 347 -21.40 14.05 22.45
N ALA A 348 -21.83 14.70 21.35
CA ALA A 348 -23.23 15.10 21.18
C ALA A 348 -24.16 13.89 21.10
N LEU A 349 -23.78 12.83 20.40
CA LEU A 349 -24.55 11.60 20.26
C LEU A 349 -24.78 10.92 21.61
N ILE A 350 -23.77 10.88 22.48
CA ILE A 350 -23.87 10.29 23.84
C ILE A 350 -24.39 11.28 24.88
N GLY A 351 -24.86 12.47 24.49
CA GLY A 351 -25.50 13.45 25.35
C GLY A 351 -24.55 14.32 26.18
N ASN A 352 -23.23 14.22 25.98
CA ASN A 352 -22.26 15.04 26.71
C ASN A 352 -22.04 16.40 26.03
N LYS A 353 -22.96 17.33 26.27
CA LYS A 353 -22.97 18.66 25.61
C LYS A 353 -21.70 19.46 25.91
N ILE A 354 -21.12 19.36 27.11
CA ILE A 354 -19.91 20.09 27.50
C ILE A 354 -18.72 19.62 26.68
N LYS A 355 -18.43 18.30 26.70
CA LYS A 355 -17.32 17.74 25.94
C LYS A 355 -17.50 17.92 24.43
N SER A 356 -18.76 17.87 23.95
CA SER A 356 -19.08 18.14 22.54
C SER A 356 -18.69 19.56 22.15
N ARG A 357 -19.14 20.59 22.92
CA ARG A 357 -18.77 22.00 22.67
C ARG A 357 -17.25 22.20 22.72
N ASP A 358 -16.58 21.64 23.72
CA ASP A 358 -15.15 21.86 23.93
C ASP A 358 -14.33 21.26 22.77
N ASN A 359 -14.69 20.08 22.30
CA ASN A 359 -14.06 19.50 21.10
C ASN A 359 -14.40 20.31 19.84
N ALA A 360 -15.63 20.79 19.67
CA ALA A 360 -15.96 21.68 18.55
C ALA A 360 -15.15 23.00 18.58
N ARG A 361 -14.86 23.54 19.75
CA ARG A 361 -13.96 24.70 19.91
C ARG A 361 -12.51 24.35 19.54
N MET A 362 -12.02 23.16 19.87
CA MET A 362 -10.71 22.68 19.45
C MET A 362 -10.66 22.54 17.91
N ALA A 363 -11.73 22.06 17.29
CA ALA A 363 -11.84 22.02 15.83
C ALA A 363 -11.72 23.42 15.22
N ILE A 364 -12.43 24.42 15.77
CA ILE A 364 -12.36 25.82 15.35
C ILE A 364 -10.96 26.43 15.60
N SER A 365 -10.31 26.08 16.70
CA SER A 365 -8.95 26.52 17.00
C SER A 365 -7.94 26.03 15.97
N SER A 366 -8.12 24.81 15.48
CA SER A 366 -7.29 24.20 14.45
C SER A 366 -7.64 24.71 13.04
N ASP A 367 -8.93 24.98 12.77
CA ASP A 367 -9.41 25.54 11.51
C ASP A 367 -10.55 26.54 11.79
N LYS A 368 -10.23 27.83 11.70
CA LYS A 368 -11.18 28.94 11.98
C LYS A 368 -12.38 28.99 11.01
N ASP A 369 -12.24 28.34 9.85
CA ASP A 369 -13.27 28.34 8.81
C ASP A 369 -14.15 27.05 8.90
N ASN A 370 -13.98 26.22 9.93
CA ASN A 370 -14.78 25.02 10.13
C ASN A 370 -16.23 25.37 10.49
N SER A 371 -17.06 25.61 9.48
CA SER A 371 -18.47 25.98 9.62
C SER A 371 -19.30 24.91 10.33
N ASP A 372 -18.97 23.62 10.16
CA ASP A 372 -19.69 22.52 10.81
C ASP A 372 -19.46 22.49 12.33
N ALA A 373 -18.29 22.87 12.80
CA ALA A 373 -18.03 23.00 14.23
C ALA A 373 -18.83 24.15 14.85
N TYR A 374 -18.90 25.32 14.22
CA TYR A 374 -19.78 26.41 14.65
C TYR A 374 -21.26 26.01 14.62
N LYS A 375 -21.71 25.34 13.57
CA LYS A 375 -23.07 24.80 13.45
C LYS A 375 -23.41 23.83 14.56
N LEU A 376 -22.48 22.93 14.91
CA LEU A 376 -22.70 21.97 16.01
C LEU A 376 -22.88 22.70 17.33
N ILE A 377 -22.02 23.68 17.67
CA ILE A 377 -22.17 24.49 18.89
C ILE A 377 -23.50 25.22 18.88
N GLY A 378 -23.87 25.86 17.76
CA GLY A 378 -25.16 26.51 17.63
C GLY A 378 -26.36 25.61 17.86
N ASN A 379 -26.31 24.38 17.33
CA ASN A 379 -27.35 23.36 17.54
C ASN A 379 -27.43 22.94 19.02
N LEU A 380 -26.29 22.75 19.71
CA LEU A 380 -26.25 22.42 21.12
C LEU A 380 -26.89 23.50 21.98
N TYR A 381 -26.55 24.77 21.72
CA TYR A 381 -27.13 25.92 22.45
C TYR A 381 -28.61 26.06 22.18
N MET A 382 -29.05 26.00 20.92
CA MET A 382 -30.44 26.05 20.55
C MET A 382 -31.31 24.99 21.24
N ALA A 383 -30.76 23.76 21.38
CA ALA A 383 -31.45 22.65 22.03
C ALA A 383 -31.36 22.68 23.55
N SER A 384 -30.71 23.70 24.16
CA SER A 384 -30.48 23.73 25.60
C SER A 384 -31.38 24.70 26.36
N TYR A 385 -32.39 25.26 25.70
CA TYR A 385 -33.32 26.18 26.34
C TYR A 385 -34.01 25.56 27.59
N GLU A 386 -34.58 24.36 27.43
CA GLU A 386 -35.25 23.66 28.51
C GLU A 386 -34.32 23.29 29.68
N ASP A 387 -33.07 22.91 29.36
CA ASP A 387 -32.08 22.57 30.38
C ASP A 387 -31.53 23.77 31.14
N CYS A 388 -31.56 24.95 30.52
CA CYS A 388 -30.92 26.18 31.05
C CYS A 388 -31.90 27.21 31.57
N LYS A 389 -33.20 27.07 31.30
CA LYS A 389 -34.19 28.04 31.80
C LYS A 389 -34.33 27.93 33.34
N GLY A 390 -34.14 29.05 33.99
CA GLY A 390 -34.34 29.20 35.43
C GLY A 390 -35.75 29.55 35.85
N GLY A 391 -36.56 30.02 34.91
CA GLY A 391 -37.94 30.44 35.12
C GLY A 391 -38.17 31.73 35.98
N LYS A 392 -37.04 32.40 36.31
CA LYS A 392 -37.08 33.62 37.14
C LYS A 392 -36.98 34.91 36.26
N SER A 393 -36.23 34.82 35.18
CA SER A 393 -36.01 35.92 34.23
C SER A 393 -36.22 35.38 32.83
N ARG A 394 -37.20 35.94 32.12
CA ARG A 394 -37.47 35.58 30.72
C ARG A 394 -36.34 36.02 29.80
N VAL A 395 -35.67 37.12 30.14
CA VAL A 395 -34.51 37.59 29.37
C VAL A 395 -33.35 36.63 29.55
N ASN A 396 -32.97 36.27 30.77
CA ASN A 396 -31.88 35.35 31.04
C ASN A 396 -32.12 33.94 30.41
N ASP A 397 -33.35 33.41 30.54
CA ASP A 397 -33.74 32.14 29.97
C ASP A 397 -33.53 32.07 28.42
N ARG A 398 -33.68 33.26 27.75
CA ARG A 398 -33.54 33.36 26.28
C ARG A 398 -32.14 33.72 25.79
N LEU A 399 -31.17 33.97 26.68
CA LEU A 399 -29.78 34.28 26.27
C LEU A 399 -29.12 33.14 25.50
N VAL A 400 -29.57 31.90 25.75
CA VAL A 400 -29.09 30.70 25.01
C VAL A 400 -29.33 30.81 23.50
N PHE A 401 -30.42 31.50 23.07
CA PHE A 401 -30.73 31.71 21.66
C PHE A 401 -29.82 32.77 21.04
N ILE A 402 -29.39 33.80 21.84
CA ILE A 402 -28.39 34.75 21.36
C ILE A 402 -27.04 34.07 21.17
N ALA A 403 -26.65 33.24 22.09
CA ALA A 403 -25.44 32.41 21.95
C ALA A 403 -25.50 31.52 20.69
N ALA A 404 -26.62 30.83 20.48
CA ALA A 404 -26.85 30.01 19.29
C ALA A 404 -26.79 30.84 17.99
N TYR A 405 -27.45 32.00 17.96
CA TYR A 405 -27.40 32.91 16.84
C TYR A 405 -25.97 33.32 16.46
N ASN A 406 -25.16 33.68 17.46
CA ASN A 406 -23.76 34.04 17.23
C ASN A 406 -22.97 32.93 16.55
N MET A 407 -23.19 31.68 16.92
CA MET A 407 -22.54 30.51 16.32
C MET A 407 -23.04 30.30 14.90
N TYR A 408 -24.34 30.35 14.64
CA TYR A 408 -24.91 30.22 13.28
C TYR A 408 -24.43 31.33 12.34
N ARG A 409 -24.30 32.57 12.83
CA ARG A 409 -23.72 33.66 12.04
C ARG A 409 -22.29 33.36 11.63
N ARG A 410 -21.46 32.84 12.53
CA ARG A 410 -20.08 32.43 12.23
C ARG A 410 -20.03 31.26 11.26
N ALA A 411 -21.00 30.34 11.33
CA ALA A 411 -21.15 29.26 10.41
C ALA A 411 -21.67 29.68 9.01
N GLY A 412 -22.07 30.95 8.82
CA GLY A 412 -22.68 31.40 7.55
C GLY A 412 -24.12 30.91 7.33
N LEU A 413 -24.81 30.44 8.39
CA LEU A 413 -26.13 29.79 8.30
C LEU A 413 -27.25 30.83 8.61
N GLY A 414 -27.58 31.67 7.63
CA GLY A 414 -28.57 32.76 7.77
C GLY A 414 -29.95 32.31 8.25
N ASP A 415 -30.49 31.23 7.70
CA ASP A 415 -31.81 30.71 8.07
C ASP A 415 -31.85 30.24 9.53
N LYS A 416 -30.82 29.49 9.98
CA LYS A 416 -30.72 29.06 11.37
C LYS A 416 -30.49 30.25 12.34
N ALA A 417 -29.72 31.22 11.92
CA ALA A 417 -29.53 32.46 12.67
C ALA A 417 -30.87 33.22 12.82
N SER A 418 -31.67 33.32 11.77
CA SER A 418 -33.01 33.94 11.80
C SER A 418 -33.96 33.18 12.74
N GLN A 419 -33.96 31.87 12.69
CA GLN A 419 -34.73 31.03 13.61
C GLN A 419 -34.34 31.28 15.09
N ALA A 420 -33.06 31.37 15.39
CA ALA A 420 -32.56 31.66 16.72
C ALA A 420 -32.95 33.07 17.15
N LYS A 421 -32.86 34.08 16.24
CA LYS A 421 -33.23 35.48 16.49
C LYS A 421 -34.72 35.64 16.82
N ALA A 422 -35.59 34.86 16.21
CA ALA A 422 -37.02 34.85 16.50
C ALA A 422 -37.34 34.46 17.97
N GLN A 423 -36.41 33.76 18.63
CA GLN A 423 -36.55 33.34 20.04
C GLN A 423 -35.95 34.31 21.05
N PHE A 424 -35.37 35.44 20.63
CA PHE A 424 -34.75 36.41 21.50
C PHE A 424 -35.81 37.02 22.44
N PRO A 425 -35.43 37.67 23.56
CA PRO A 425 -36.37 38.41 24.38
C PRO A 425 -37.05 39.52 23.58
N SER A 426 -38.30 39.85 23.93
CA SER A 426 -38.98 40.99 23.38
C SER A 426 -38.49 42.30 24.07
N MET A 427 -38.76 43.43 23.44
CA MET A 427 -38.47 44.71 24.08
C MET A 427 -39.21 44.93 25.40
N GLU A 428 -40.45 44.43 25.49
CA GLU A 428 -41.24 44.43 26.72
C GLU A 428 -40.61 43.59 27.82
N GLU A 429 -40.14 42.38 27.50
CA GLU A 429 -39.47 41.50 28.47
C GLU A 429 -38.18 42.17 29.01
N ILE A 430 -37.40 42.82 28.14
CA ILE A 430 -36.16 43.54 28.51
C ILE A 430 -36.47 44.70 29.43
N PHE A 431 -37.49 45.53 29.07
CA PHE A 431 -37.88 46.69 29.84
C PHE A 431 -38.42 46.33 31.23
N ASN A 432 -39.24 45.28 31.32
CA ASN A 432 -39.83 44.83 32.58
C ASN A 432 -38.78 44.27 33.58
N GLU A 433 -37.60 43.88 33.08
CA GLU A 433 -36.49 43.42 33.91
C GLU A 433 -35.44 44.51 34.20
N ASN A 434 -35.71 45.76 33.80
CA ASN A 434 -34.81 46.93 33.92
C ASN A 434 -33.44 46.70 33.29
N LEU A 435 -33.42 46.04 32.12
CA LEU A 435 -32.22 45.76 31.30
C LEU A 435 -32.24 46.64 30.04
N GLU A 436 -31.06 46.85 29.43
CA GLU A 436 -30.92 47.59 28.20
C GLU A 436 -30.35 46.74 27.07
N VAL A 437 -30.88 46.97 25.86
CA VAL A 437 -30.29 46.36 24.64
C VAL A 437 -28.85 46.82 24.51
N GLY A 438 -27.92 45.87 24.32
CA GLY A 438 -26.48 46.14 24.25
C GLY A 438 -25.71 45.72 25.49
N GLU A 439 -26.39 45.47 26.64
CA GLU A 439 -25.73 44.95 27.83
C GLU A 439 -25.07 43.59 27.58
N SER A 440 -23.95 43.35 28.26
CA SER A 440 -23.27 42.06 28.24
C SER A 440 -23.79 41.20 29.39
N LEU A 441 -24.50 40.12 29.08
CA LEU A 441 -25.08 39.20 30.05
C LEU A 441 -24.49 37.79 29.87
N ASN A 442 -24.33 37.09 30.98
CA ASN A 442 -23.87 35.70 30.96
C ASN A 442 -25.04 34.73 30.81
N THR A 443 -24.95 33.79 29.88
CA THR A 443 -25.98 32.76 29.67
C THR A 443 -26.20 31.85 30.87
N GLY A 444 -25.23 31.77 31.76
CA GLY A 444 -25.25 30.78 32.86
C GLY A 444 -25.26 29.38 32.34
N CYS A 445 -25.76 28.46 33.21
CA CYS A 445 -25.89 27.03 32.91
C CYS A 445 -24.54 26.45 32.43
N TRP A 446 -24.58 25.33 31.72
CA TRP A 446 -23.38 24.70 31.14
C TRP A 446 -22.75 25.49 29.98
N ILE A 447 -23.52 26.40 29.36
CA ILE A 447 -23.07 27.22 28.24
C ILE A 447 -22.05 28.27 28.73
N ASN A 448 -22.39 29.01 29.77
CA ASN A 448 -21.53 29.98 30.45
C ASN A 448 -20.78 30.93 29.51
N GLU A 449 -21.49 31.54 28.56
CA GLU A 449 -20.94 32.54 27.62
C GLU A 449 -21.53 33.91 27.85
N ASN A 450 -20.71 34.95 27.66
CA ASN A 450 -21.19 36.28 27.64
C ASN A 450 -21.74 36.63 26.25
N VAL A 451 -22.95 37.16 26.21
CA VAL A 451 -23.64 37.58 24.99
C VAL A 451 -24.10 39.02 25.11
N THR A 452 -24.15 39.74 24.00
CA THR A 452 -24.72 41.09 23.96
C THR A 452 -26.22 41.00 23.82
N LEU A 453 -26.97 41.48 24.82
CA LEU A 453 -28.43 41.48 24.83
C LEU A 453 -28.99 42.13 23.57
N SER A 454 -29.84 41.39 22.88
CA SER A 454 -30.50 41.83 21.65
C SER A 454 -31.96 41.39 21.70
N LYS A 455 -32.83 42.16 21.02
CA LYS A 455 -34.27 41.87 20.98
C LYS A 455 -34.64 41.12 19.71
N ARG A 456 -35.77 40.36 19.78
CA ARG A 456 -36.47 39.92 18.57
C ARG A 456 -37.16 41.10 17.89
N GLU A 457 -37.41 40.95 16.60
CA GLU A 457 -38.13 41.93 15.77
C GLU A 457 -39.60 41.93 16.12
#